data_54f702fc4f6c75aaf04a00d4f5555904
#
_entry.id   54f702fc4f6c75aaf04a00d4f5555904
#
_cell.length_a   1.000
_cell.length_b   1.000
_cell.length_c   1.000
_cell.angle_alpha   90.00
_cell.angle_beta   90.00
_cell.angle_gamma   90.00
#
_symmetry.space_group_name_H-M   'P 1'
#
loop_
_entity.id
_entity.type
_entity.pdbx_description
1 polymer ?
#
loop_
_entity_poly.entity_id
_entity_poly.type
_entity_poly.pdbx_seq_one_letter_code
_entity_poly.pdbx_strand_id
1 'polypeptide(L)'
;MLFRSSKLALLTVPDSAEEAQELSMPVLDERLFKSPAVALQQAKSAVIKMSRRAARNVNLAAPLLLKMDEDTVSAIRVRENLIDRMEVAISNYLIKMTDQELGDDESHTVTELLNFVTEFERIGDYAVNIMEKAEELQEKEASFSESATKELQLLENALNRILNLTNDAFENSDIDRKSTRLNSSHNVASRMPSSA
;
A
#
# COMPACT_ATOMS: atom_id res chain seq x y z
N MET A 1 8.18 38.86 -15.35
CA MET A 1 7.44 37.61 -15.49
C MET A 1 8.42 36.44 -15.57
N LEU A 2 9.10 36.05 -14.48
CA LEU A 2 10.15 35.00 -14.49
C LEU A 2 10.28 34.35 -13.11
N PHE A 3 9.14 33.83 -12.55
CA PHE A 3 9.19 33.18 -11.23
C PHE A 3 8.27 31.94 -11.09
N ARG A 4 7.94 31.27 -12.21
CA ARG A 4 7.11 30.05 -12.15
C ARG A 4 7.85 28.75 -12.48
N SER A 5 9.12 28.83 -12.90
CA SER A 5 9.84 27.64 -13.37
C SER A 5 10.64 26.91 -12.28
N SER A 6 10.99 27.58 -11.18
CA SER A 6 11.80 26.97 -10.11
C SER A 6 11.01 26.06 -9.15
N LYS A 7 9.71 26.34 -8.94
CA LYS A 7 8.86 25.51 -8.07
C LYS A 7 8.49 24.15 -8.69
N LEU A 8 8.37 24.08 -10.02
CA LEU A 8 8.06 22.81 -10.71
C LEU A 8 9.23 21.83 -10.70
N ALA A 9 10.47 22.34 -10.67
CA ALA A 9 11.68 21.51 -10.62
C ALA A 9 11.91 20.92 -9.21
N LEU A 10 11.47 21.61 -8.15
CA LEU A 10 11.57 21.13 -6.75
C LEU A 10 10.59 19.98 -6.44
N LEU A 11 9.48 19.88 -7.17
CA LEU A 11 8.49 18.82 -7.04
C LEU A 11 8.96 17.46 -7.62
N THR A 12 10.02 17.45 -8.41
CA THR A 12 10.52 16.23 -9.08
C THR A 12 11.81 15.67 -8.47
N VAL A 13 12.44 16.37 -7.53
CA VAL A 13 13.65 15.92 -6.84
C VAL A 13 13.32 15.65 -5.39
N PRO A 14 13.43 14.38 -4.93
CA PRO A 14 13.21 14.03 -3.52
C PRO A 14 14.21 14.73 -2.61
N ASP A 15 13.74 15.33 -1.52
CA ASP A 15 14.59 16.06 -0.57
C ASP A 15 15.48 15.15 0.29
N SER A 16 15.17 13.83 0.33
CA SER A 16 15.95 12.83 1.05
C SER A 16 16.04 11.50 0.29
N ALA A 17 17.05 10.68 0.64
CA ALA A 17 17.18 9.32 0.10
C ALA A 17 15.98 8.44 0.46
N GLU A 18 15.33 8.68 1.60
CA GLU A 18 14.12 7.98 2.03
C GLU A 18 12.93 8.34 1.15
N GLU A 19 12.77 9.60 0.81
CA GLU A 19 11.70 10.08 -0.08
C GLU A 19 11.89 9.58 -1.51
N ALA A 20 13.15 9.55 -2.00
CA ALA A 20 13.49 8.94 -3.28
C ALA A 20 13.11 7.45 -3.32
N GLN A 21 13.35 6.74 -2.22
CA GLN A 21 12.99 5.33 -2.10
C GLN A 21 11.47 5.12 -2.02
N GLU A 22 10.76 6.01 -1.36
CA GLU A 22 9.29 5.99 -1.30
C GLU A 22 8.63 6.24 -2.65
N LEU A 23 9.22 7.07 -3.50
CA LEU A 23 8.72 7.38 -4.84
C LEU A 23 9.25 6.43 -5.93
N SER A 24 10.00 5.40 -5.57
CA SER A 24 10.55 4.44 -6.53
C SER A 24 9.59 3.30 -6.83
N MET A 25 9.53 2.85 -8.09
CA MET A 25 8.81 1.63 -8.46
C MET A 25 9.46 0.39 -7.81
N PRO A 26 8.66 -0.63 -7.42
CA PRO A 26 9.21 -1.90 -6.98
C PRO A 26 9.93 -2.61 -8.14
N VAL A 27 11.02 -3.29 -7.81
CA VAL A 27 11.69 -4.17 -8.78
C VAL A 27 10.94 -5.49 -8.82
N LEU A 28 10.48 -5.90 -10.01
CA LEU A 28 9.79 -7.16 -10.27
C LEU A 28 10.55 -7.88 -11.40
N ASP A 29 11.23 -8.96 -11.07
CA ASP A 29 12.11 -9.67 -11.98
C ASP A 29 11.49 -11.00 -12.45
N GLU A 30 11.04 -11.05 -13.70
CA GLU A 30 10.42 -12.23 -14.31
C GLU A 30 11.37 -13.44 -14.38
N ARG A 31 12.69 -13.24 -14.28
CA ARG A 31 13.66 -14.35 -14.24
C ARG A 31 13.47 -15.21 -12.98
N LEU A 32 12.83 -14.67 -11.95
CA LEU A 32 12.51 -15.38 -10.72
C LEU A 32 11.34 -16.36 -10.87
N PHE A 33 10.61 -16.35 -11.97
CA PHE A 33 9.52 -17.31 -12.23
C PHE A 33 9.99 -18.77 -12.21
N LYS A 34 11.28 -19.01 -12.47
CA LYS A 34 11.89 -20.34 -12.28
C LYS A 34 11.88 -20.84 -10.84
N SER A 35 11.63 -19.97 -9.89
CA SER A 35 11.48 -20.25 -8.46
C SER A 35 10.24 -19.52 -7.92
N PRO A 36 9.03 -20.10 -8.08
CA PRO A 36 7.76 -19.44 -7.79
C PRO A 36 7.70 -18.86 -6.37
N ALA A 37 8.21 -19.57 -5.37
CA ALA A 37 8.24 -19.08 -4.00
C ALA A 37 9.04 -17.78 -3.84
N VAL A 38 10.15 -17.61 -4.56
CA VAL A 38 10.97 -16.39 -4.53
C VAL A 38 10.27 -15.25 -5.28
N ALA A 39 9.66 -15.55 -6.43
CA ALA A 39 8.89 -14.59 -7.19
C ALA A 39 7.68 -14.05 -6.39
N LEU A 40 6.96 -14.94 -5.69
CA LEU A 40 5.86 -14.56 -4.77
C LEU A 40 6.35 -13.69 -3.62
N GLN A 41 7.49 -14.00 -3.03
CA GLN A 41 8.07 -13.17 -1.97
C GLN A 41 8.41 -11.76 -2.48
N GLN A 42 8.91 -11.64 -3.72
CA GLN A 42 9.17 -10.34 -4.35
C GLN A 42 7.86 -9.59 -4.61
N ALA A 43 6.84 -10.25 -5.16
CA ALA A 43 5.51 -9.66 -5.37
C ALA A 43 4.89 -9.19 -4.04
N LYS A 44 4.92 -10.01 -3.00
CA LYS A 44 4.43 -9.65 -1.66
C LYS A 44 5.14 -8.42 -1.11
N SER A 45 6.47 -8.34 -1.24
CA SER A 45 7.22 -7.15 -0.84
C SER A 45 6.79 -5.88 -1.59
N ALA A 46 6.45 -6.02 -2.88
CA ALA A 46 5.91 -4.91 -3.68
C ALA A 46 4.52 -4.48 -3.21
N VAL A 47 3.63 -5.43 -2.90
CA VAL A 47 2.28 -5.16 -2.36
C VAL A 47 2.37 -4.47 -0.99
N ILE A 48 3.28 -4.90 -0.09
CA ILE A 48 3.53 -4.23 1.19
C ILE A 48 3.96 -2.77 1.00
N LYS A 49 4.84 -2.50 0.03
CA LYS A 49 5.23 -1.12 -0.28
C LYS A 49 4.05 -0.30 -0.79
N MET A 50 3.19 -0.89 -1.62
CA MET A 50 1.99 -0.25 -2.15
C MET A 50 1.00 0.09 -1.02
N SER A 51 0.72 -0.85 -0.10
CA SER A 51 -0.19 -0.63 1.02
C SER A 51 0.27 0.51 1.93
N ARG A 52 1.57 0.57 2.24
CA ARG A 52 2.14 1.66 3.04
C ARG A 52 2.00 3.03 2.35
N ARG A 53 2.16 3.07 1.03
CA ARG A 53 2.00 4.30 0.23
C ARG A 53 0.56 4.77 0.20
N ALA A 54 -0.39 3.86 -0.02
CA ALA A 54 -1.81 4.16 0.01
C ALA A 54 -2.23 4.71 1.39
N ALA A 55 -1.82 4.05 2.48
CA ALA A 55 -2.07 4.51 3.83
C ALA A 55 -1.46 5.90 4.11
N ARG A 56 -0.22 6.13 3.66
CA ARG A 56 0.42 7.44 3.78
C ARG A 56 -0.31 8.52 3.00
N ASN A 57 -0.80 8.20 1.79
CA ASN A 57 -1.54 9.15 0.97
C ASN A 57 -2.85 9.58 1.65
N VAL A 58 -3.58 8.66 2.26
CA VAL A 58 -4.77 8.97 3.08
C VAL A 58 -4.43 9.85 4.28
N ASN A 59 -3.33 9.54 4.98
CA ASN A 59 -2.88 10.33 6.14
C ASN A 59 -2.42 11.76 5.75
N LEU A 60 -1.97 11.99 4.52
CA LEU A 60 -1.69 13.32 3.98
C LEU A 60 -2.97 14.05 3.58
N ALA A 61 -3.96 13.34 3.06
CA ALA A 61 -5.21 13.94 2.57
C ALA A 61 -6.16 14.37 3.71
N ALA A 62 -6.28 13.59 4.78
CA ALA A 62 -7.23 13.85 5.84
C ALA A 62 -7.09 15.24 6.50
N PRO A 63 -5.88 15.73 6.85
CA PRO A 63 -5.69 17.07 7.41
C PRO A 63 -6.09 18.22 6.47
N LEU A 64 -6.10 18.01 5.15
CA LEU A 64 -6.48 19.02 4.17
C LEU A 64 -7.92 19.50 4.34
N LEU A 65 -8.81 18.65 4.87
CA LEU A 65 -10.19 19.02 5.18
C LEU A 65 -10.28 20.17 6.20
N LEU A 66 -9.29 20.30 7.08
CA LEU A 66 -9.23 21.35 8.11
C LEU A 66 -8.33 22.53 7.69
N LYS A 67 -7.28 22.24 6.96
CA LYS A 67 -6.32 23.24 6.51
C LYS A 67 -5.73 22.84 5.16
N MET A 68 -6.08 23.59 4.15
CA MET A 68 -5.57 23.37 2.79
C MET A 68 -4.09 23.72 2.68
N ASP A 69 -3.36 22.89 1.93
CA ASP A 69 -1.94 23.04 1.62
C ASP A 69 -1.65 22.54 0.20
N GLU A 70 -1.31 23.46 -0.69
CA GLU A 70 -1.09 23.19 -2.11
C GLU A 70 0.10 22.24 -2.37
N ASP A 71 1.13 22.30 -1.54
CA ASP A 71 2.29 21.43 -1.67
C ASP A 71 1.89 19.98 -1.32
N THR A 72 1.06 19.80 -0.30
CA THR A 72 0.48 18.49 0.07
C THR A 72 -0.46 17.94 -1.01
N VAL A 73 -1.32 18.79 -1.61
CA VAL A 73 -2.17 18.40 -2.76
C VAL A 73 -1.33 17.87 -3.91
N SER A 74 -0.28 18.59 -4.27
CA SER A 74 0.64 18.19 -5.33
C SER A 74 1.33 16.86 -5.02
N ALA A 75 1.75 16.65 -3.76
CA ALA A 75 2.38 15.42 -3.31
C ALA A 75 1.41 14.22 -3.38
N ILE A 76 0.14 14.39 -3.01
CA ILE A 76 -0.90 13.36 -3.09
C ILE A 76 -1.08 12.91 -4.54
N ARG A 77 -1.21 13.83 -5.50
CA ARG A 77 -1.37 13.50 -6.93
C ARG A 77 -0.17 12.73 -7.50
N VAL A 78 1.05 13.08 -7.11
CA VAL A 78 2.26 12.36 -7.52
C VAL A 78 2.28 10.93 -6.96
N ARG A 79 1.89 10.76 -5.69
CA ARG A 79 1.85 9.45 -5.02
C ARG A 79 0.76 8.55 -5.58
N GLU A 80 -0.41 9.12 -5.91
CA GLU A 80 -1.50 8.41 -6.57
C GLU A 80 -1.06 7.83 -7.91
N ASN A 81 -0.50 8.64 -8.79
CA ASN A 81 0.04 8.15 -10.07
C ASN A 81 1.07 7.02 -9.89
N LEU A 82 1.82 7.03 -8.79
CA LEU A 82 2.75 5.96 -8.47
C LEU A 82 2.02 4.68 -8.02
N ILE A 83 0.95 4.81 -7.21
CA ILE A 83 0.13 3.69 -6.74
C ILE A 83 -0.53 3.00 -7.93
N ASP A 84 -1.13 3.75 -8.87
CA ASP A 84 -1.70 3.23 -10.11
C ASP A 84 -0.69 2.44 -10.94
N ARG A 85 0.50 3.01 -11.11
CA ARG A 85 1.57 2.34 -11.84
C ARG A 85 2.05 1.07 -11.13
N MET A 86 2.03 1.06 -9.81
CA MET A 86 2.36 -0.14 -9.02
C MET A 86 1.28 -1.20 -9.16
N GLU A 87 0.00 -0.81 -9.12
CA GLU A 87 -1.15 -1.70 -9.37
C GLU A 87 -0.93 -2.45 -10.70
N VAL A 88 -0.75 -1.72 -11.80
CA VAL A 88 -0.54 -2.31 -13.13
C VAL A 88 0.70 -3.22 -13.18
N ALA A 89 1.82 -2.77 -12.59
CA ALA A 89 3.06 -3.53 -12.64
C ALA A 89 2.99 -4.84 -11.83
N ILE A 90 2.43 -4.77 -10.63
CA ILE A 90 2.31 -5.92 -9.72
C ILE A 90 1.28 -6.92 -10.28
N SER A 91 0.12 -6.43 -10.75
CA SER A 91 -0.92 -7.27 -11.34
C SER A 91 -0.40 -8.01 -12.58
N ASN A 92 0.29 -7.31 -13.49
CA ASN A 92 0.88 -7.94 -14.67
C ASN A 92 1.94 -8.99 -14.29
N TYR A 93 2.76 -8.73 -13.29
CA TYR A 93 3.75 -9.68 -12.80
C TYR A 93 3.08 -10.94 -12.23
N LEU A 94 2.06 -10.78 -11.39
CA LEU A 94 1.29 -11.89 -10.80
C LEU A 94 0.53 -12.70 -11.86
N ILE A 95 -0.10 -12.03 -12.84
CA ILE A 95 -0.79 -12.69 -13.95
C ILE A 95 0.19 -13.53 -14.76
N LYS A 96 1.37 -13.01 -15.12
CA LYS A 96 2.39 -13.78 -15.84
C LYS A 96 2.92 -14.98 -15.05
N MET A 97 2.87 -14.90 -13.70
CA MET A 97 3.22 -16.07 -12.89
C MET A 97 2.21 -17.21 -13.03
N THR A 98 0.93 -16.93 -13.32
CA THR A 98 -0.06 -18.00 -13.53
C THR A 98 0.20 -18.84 -14.79
N ASP A 99 1.03 -18.37 -15.72
CA ASP A 99 1.48 -19.14 -16.87
C ASP A 99 2.56 -20.20 -16.51
N GLN A 100 3.04 -20.19 -15.27
CA GLN A 100 3.99 -21.18 -14.77
C GLN A 100 3.27 -22.35 -14.09
N GLU A 101 3.97 -23.46 -13.92
CA GLU A 101 3.47 -24.59 -13.12
C GLU A 101 3.51 -24.24 -11.63
N LEU A 102 2.40 -23.68 -11.12
CA LEU A 102 2.23 -23.32 -9.71
C LEU A 102 1.55 -24.45 -8.94
N GLY A 103 1.99 -24.67 -7.72
CA GLY A 103 1.24 -25.50 -6.75
C GLY A 103 -0.05 -24.80 -6.28
N ASP A 104 -0.95 -25.58 -5.65
CA ASP A 104 -2.23 -25.05 -5.14
C ASP A 104 -2.04 -23.87 -4.17
N ASP A 105 -1.08 -23.99 -3.25
CA ASP A 105 -0.76 -22.94 -2.27
C ASP A 105 -0.23 -21.66 -2.94
N GLU A 106 0.59 -21.79 -3.99
CA GLU A 106 1.15 -20.69 -4.74
C GLU A 106 0.07 -19.98 -5.57
N SER A 107 -0.80 -20.75 -6.23
CA SER A 107 -1.96 -20.23 -6.98
C SER A 107 -2.92 -19.46 -6.09
N HIS A 108 -3.18 -19.97 -4.88
CA HIS A 108 -3.99 -19.27 -3.88
C HIS A 108 -3.34 -17.96 -3.46
N THR A 109 -2.02 -17.97 -3.21
CA THR A 109 -1.27 -16.76 -2.83
C THR A 109 -1.28 -15.70 -3.94
N VAL A 110 -1.15 -16.09 -5.21
CA VAL A 110 -1.29 -15.17 -6.36
C VAL A 110 -2.66 -14.49 -6.33
N THR A 111 -3.73 -15.28 -6.14
CA THR A 111 -5.10 -14.74 -6.10
C THR A 111 -5.30 -13.78 -4.94
N GLU A 112 -4.80 -14.12 -3.75
CA GLU A 112 -4.85 -13.24 -2.58
C GLU A 112 -4.11 -11.92 -2.85
N LEU A 113 -2.89 -11.98 -3.41
CA LEU A 113 -2.11 -10.78 -3.70
C LEU A 113 -2.78 -9.88 -4.74
N LEU A 114 -3.40 -10.46 -5.79
CA LEU A 114 -4.17 -9.69 -6.78
C LEU A 114 -5.35 -8.94 -6.13
N ASN A 115 -6.07 -9.59 -5.22
CA ASN A 115 -7.15 -8.94 -4.47
C ASN A 115 -6.61 -7.79 -3.60
N PHE A 116 -5.49 -7.99 -2.89
CA PHE A 116 -4.89 -6.94 -2.07
C PHE A 116 -4.39 -5.76 -2.89
N VAL A 117 -3.84 -5.99 -4.08
CA VAL A 117 -3.40 -4.91 -5.00
C VAL A 117 -4.58 -4.00 -5.32
N THR A 118 -5.73 -4.58 -5.72
CA THR A 118 -6.95 -3.82 -6.02
C THR A 118 -7.48 -3.05 -4.80
N GLU A 119 -7.47 -3.67 -3.61
CA GLU A 119 -7.96 -2.99 -2.41
C GLU A 119 -7.03 -1.85 -1.95
N PHE A 120 -5.70 -1.98 -2.14
CA PHE A 120 -4.77 -0.92 -1.78
C PHE A 120 -4.77 0.24 -2.78
N GLU A 121 -5.02 0.00 -4.06
CA GLU A 121 -5.29 1.06 -5.04
C GLU A 121 -6.54 1.85 -4.64
N ARG A 122 -7.66 1.18 -4.31
CA ARG A 122 -8.87 1.84 -3.83
C ARG A 122 -8.66 2.69 -2.57
N ILE A 123 -7.75 2.28 -1.68
CA ILE A 123 -7.37 3.11 -0.53
C ILE A 123 -6.63 4.37 -1.02
N GLY A 124 -5.77 4.26 -2.03
CA GLY A 124 -5.13 5.40 -2.69
C GLY A 124 -6.16 6.36 -3.28
N ASP A 125 -7.12 5.85 -4.03
CA ASP A 125 -8.25 6.62 -4.60
C ASP A 125 -9.02 7.41 -3.55
N TYR A 126 -9.25 6.82 -2.36
CA TYR A 126 -9.89 7.55 -1.27
C TYR A 126 -9.10 8.76 -0.80
N ALA A 127 -7.77 8.73 -0.87
CA ALA A 127 -6.95 9.89 -0.56
C ALA A 127 -7.21 11.04 -1.54
N VAL A 128 -7.31 10.74 -2.84
CA VAL A 128 -7.68 11.73 -3.87
C VAL A 128 -9.08 12.27 -3.63
N ASN A 129 -10.06 11.40 -3.35
CA ASN A 129 -11.43 11.83 -3.05
C ASN A 129 -11.51 12.77 -1.83
N ILE A 130 -10.73 12.50 -0.77
CA ILE A 130 -10.65 13.38 0.41
C ILE A 130 -10.01 14.73 0.03
N MET A 131 -8.94 14.71 -0.72
CA MET A 131 -8.25 15.90 -1.20
C MET A 131 -9.17 16.77 -2.06
N GLU A 132 -9.91 16.18 -3.02
CA GLU A 132 -10.88 16.89 -3.86
C GLU A 132 -12.00 17.53 -3.03
N LYS A 133 -12.44 16.86 -1.96
CA LYS A 133 -13.41 17.47 -1.02
C LYS A 133 -12.83 18.62 -0.24
N ALA A 134 -11.54 18.59 0.09
CA ALA A 134 -10.87 19.73 0.71
C ALA A 134 -10.74 20.91 -0.26
N GLU A 135 -10.40 20.67 -1.54
CA GLU A 135 -10.41 21.69 -2.60
C GLU A 135 -11.82 22.30 -2.75
N GLU A 136 -12.87 21.49 -2.78
CA GLU A 136 -14.27 21.95 -2.88
C GLU A 136 -14.70 22.82 -1.66
N LEU A 137 -14.26 22.45 -0.45
CA LEU A 137 -14.51 23.26 0.75
C LEU A 137 -13.83 24.62 0.69
N GLN A 138 -12.59 24.66 0.20
CA GLN A 138 -11.85 25.89 0.00
C GLN A 138 -12.51 26.81 -1.03
N GLU A 139 -12.92 26.26 -2.19
CA GLU A 139 -13.61 27.01 -3.23
C GLU A 139 -14.94 27.64 -2.75
N LYS A 140 -15.65 26.95 -1.87
CA LYS A 140 -16.91 27.42 -1.26
C LYS A 140 -16.69 28.32 -0.03
N GLU A 141 -15.44 28.59 0.35
CA GLU A 141 -15.11 29.33 1.59
C GLU A 141 -15.80 28.71 2.83
N ALA A 142 -16.07 27.40 2.78
CA ALA A 142 -16.74 26.68 3.87
C ALA A 142 -15.72 26.22 4.92
N SER A 143 -16.18 26.21 6.18
CA SER A 143 -15.36 25.75 7.29
C SER A 143 -16.20 24.90 8.26
N PHE A 144 -15.54 23.98 8.97
CA PHE A 144 -16.18 23.18 9.99
C PHE A 144 -16.36 23.98 11.27
N SER A 145 -17.45 23.69 12.00
CA SER A 145 -17.61 24.19 13.37
C SER A 145 -16.54 23.60 14.30
N GLU A 146 -16.32 24.22 15.46
CA GLU A 146 -15.36 23.71 16.45
C GLU A 146 -15.66 22.25 16.88
N SER A 147 -16.96 21.91 17.02
CA SER A 147 -17.39 20.54 17.34
C SER A 147 -17.02 19.58 16.20
N ALA A 148 -17.38 19.92 14.95
CA ALA A 148 -17.08 19.09 13.79
C ALA A 148 -15.58 18.92 13.57
N THR A 149 -14.77 19.96 13.83
CA THR A 149 -13.31 19.88 13.79
C THR A 149 -12.77 18.84 14.77
N LYS A 150 -13.27 18.79 16.00
CA LYS A 150 -12.87 17.80 17.01
C LYS A 150 -13.28 16.38 16.59
N GLU A 151 -14.46 16.22 16.02
CA GLU A 151 -14.95 14.93 15.52
C GLU A 151 -14.10 14.42 14.35
N LEU A 152 -13.74 15.31 13.40
CA LEU A 152 -12.85 14.97 12.28
C LEU A 152 -11.46 14.56 12.77
N GLN A 153 -10.89 15.24 13.77
CA GLN A 153 -9.60 14.86 14.34
C GLN A 153 -9.64 13.49 15.03
N LEU A 154 -10.76 13.15 15.70
CA LEU A 154 -10.94 11.81 16.27
C LEU A 154 -11.04 10.75 15.19
N LEU A 155 -11.75 11.03 14.09
CA LEU A 155 -11.88 10.13 12.95
C LEU A 155 -10.52 9.93 12.25
N GLU A 156 -9.76 10.99 12.04
CA GLU A 156 -8.40 10.94 11.47
C GLU A 156 -7.48 10.04 12.30
N ASN A 157 -7.48 10.21 13.62
CA ASN A 157 -6.68 9.36 14.52
C ASN A 157 -7.11 7.89 14.47
N ALA A 158 -8.41 7.61 14.41
CA ALA A 158 -8.92 6.26 14.29
C ALA A 158 -8.54 5.63 12.93
N LEU A 159 -8.66 6.39 11.85
CA LEU A 159 -8.30 5.97 10.49
C LEU A 159 -6.80 5.65 10.40
N ASN A 160 -5.93 6.53 10.88
CA ASN A 160 -4.49 6.30 10.93
C ASN A 160 -4.15 5.01 11.71
N ARG A 161 -4.80 4.79 12.85
CA ARG A 161 -4.60 3.58 13.64
C ARG A 161 -5.03 2.32 12.88
N ILE A 162 -6.18 2.34 12.21
CA ILE A 162 -6.69 1.20 11.44
C ILE A 162 -5.74 0.90 10.27
N LEU A 163 -5.30 1.91 9.51
CA LEU A 163 -4.37 1.74 8.38
C LEU A 163 -3.04 1.13 8.83
N ASN A 164 -2.48 1.60 9.94
CA ASN A 164 -1.24 1.05 10.49
C ASN A 164 -1.42 -0.41 10.94
N LEU A 165 -2.50 -0.73 11.67
CA LEU A 165 -2.80 -2.10 12.09
C LEU A 165 -3.00 -3.03 10.89
N THR A 166 -3.64 -2.56 9.82
CA THR A 166 -3.84 -3.34 8.59
C THR A 166 -2.50 -3.63 7.92
N ASN A 167 -1.63 -2.62 7.79
CA ASN A 167 -0.29 -2.80 7.23
C ASN A 167 0.54 -3.79 8.07
N ASP A 168 0.54 -3.65 9.39
CA ASP A 168 1.26 -4.54 10.30
C ASP A 168 0.73 -5.98 10.20
N ALA A 169 -0.58 -6.17 10.18
CA ALA A 169 -1.21 -7.48 10.04
C ALA A 169 -0.86 -8.13 8.69
N PHE A 170 -0.92 -7.38 7.60
CA PHE A 170 -0.57 -7.88 6.27
C PHE A 170 0.91 -8.26 6.17
N GLU A 171 1.79 -7.44 6.71
CA GLU A 171 3.24 -7.67 6.71
C GLU A 171 3.62 -8.90 7.55
N ASN A 172 2.98 -9.08 8.73
CA ASN A 172 3.27 -10.16 9.67
C ASN A 172 2.49 -11.45 9.39
N SER A 173 1.52 -11.46 8.48
CA SER A 173 0.67 -12.65 8.17
C SER A 173 1.45 -13.91 7.75
N ASP A 174 2.70 -13.76 7.30
CA ASP A 174 3.58 -14.89 6.94
C ASP A 174 4.23 -15.57 8.15
N ILE A 175 4.35 -14.89 9.29
CA ILE A 175 4.99 -15.46 10.48
C ILE A 175 4.10 -16.54 11.07
N ASP A 176 2.79 -16.28 11.14
CA ASP A 176 1.83 -17.25 11.69
C ASP A 176 1.61 -18.46 10.77
N ARG A 177 1.60 -18.29 9.45
CA ARG A 177 1.52 -19.43 8.50
C ARG A 177 2.73 -20.34 8.58
N LYS A 178 3.95 -19.81 8.76
CA LYS A 178 5.18 -20.61 8.93
C LYS A 178 5.19 -21.33 10.27
N SER A 179 4.78 -20.68 11.35
CA SER A 179 4.71 -21.29 12.69
C SER A 179 3.63 -22.37 12.77
N THR A 180 2.49 -22.19 12.14
CA THR A 180 1.40 -23.19 12.09
C THR A 180 1.80 -24.43 11.29
N ARG A 181 2.53 -24.28 10.17
CA ARG A 181 3.04 -25.42 9.39
C ARG A 181 4.12 -26.21 10.14
N LEU A 182 5.03 -25.53 10.83
CA LEU A 182 6.05 -26.17 11.69
C LEU A 182 5.41 -26.96 12.83
N ASN A 183 4.40 -26.42 13.50
CA ASN A 183 3.67 -27.11 14.55
C ASN A 183 2.84 -28.29 14.02
N SER A 184 2.27 -28.19 12.83
CA SER A 184 1.52 -29.26 12.18
C SER A 184 2.42 -30.43 11.79
N SER A 185 3.63 -30.19 11.26
CA SER A 185 4.59 -31.23 10.90
C SER A 185 5.18 -31.94 12.13
N HIS A 186 5.40 -31.23 13.23
CA HIS A 186 5.82 -31.84 14.50
C HIS A 186 4.73 -32.72 15.14
N ASN A 187 3.46 -32.35 15.02
CA ASN A 187 2.35 -33.12 15.55
C ASN A 187 2.09 -34.45 14.79
N VAL A 188 2.43 -34.50 13.50
CA VAL A 188 2.31 -35.70 12.68
C VAL A 188 3.43 -36.71 13.02
N ALA A 189 4.66 -36.23 13.24
CA ALA A 189 5.79 -37.08 13.61
C ALA A 189 5.66 -37.72 15.01
N SER A 190 4.85 -37.10 15.89
CA SER A 190 4.64 -37.59 17.29
C SER A 190 3.55 -38.64 17.42
N ARG A 191 2.84 -39.03 16.34
CA ARG A 191 1.73 -39.99 16.33
C ARG A 191 2.03 -41.35 15.69
N MET A 192 3.28 -41.70 15.47
CA MET A 192 3.60 -43.06 15.06
C MET A 192 3.54 -43.98 16.27
N PRO A 193 2.62 -44.98 16.32
CA PRO A 193 2.63 -45.97 17.39
C PRO A 193 3.87 -46.83 17.26
N SER A 194 4.60 -46.96 18.37
CA SER A 194 5.64 -47.97 18.54
C SER A 194 4.99 -49.34 18.41
N SER A 195 5.21 -50.03 17.30
CA SER A 195 4.85 -51.42 17.13
C SER A 195 5.85 -52.27 17.90
N ALA A 196 5.37 -52.91 18.95
CA ALA A 196 6.01 -54.05 19.61
C ALA A 196 5.87 -55.30 18.74
#